data_04974eb5891df80dbb3a7865dcadea86
#
_entry.id   04974eb5891df80dbb3a7865dcadea86
#
_cell.length_a   1.000
_cell.length_b   1.000
_cell.length_c   1.000
_cell.angle_alpha   90.00
_cell.angle_beta   90.00
_cell.angle_gamma   90.00
#
_symmetry.space_group_name_H-M   'P 1'
#
loop_
_entity.id
_entity.type
_entity.pdbx_description
1 polymer ?
#
loop_
_entity_poly.entity_id
_entity_poly.type
_entity_poly.pdbx_seq_one_letter_code
_entity_poly.pdbx_strand_id
1 'polypeptide(L)'
;MFAKKILILSLLVSLTGHLLMLSLARLIDMRGGSEREGVLIVDLKEPRLDKNREEKKKVKPVQSRIEGETNNNKYLEETVELTSNDERYISYLRKIKKKIEYIWTYPQKAYEQKKEGIAVVKFSITKSGALLEPVIVISSGSKLLDGGAVGAVKSAAPYDSLPPHFNLSRLNIVAEFQYRLSE
;
A
#
# COMPACT_ATOMS: atom_id res chain seq x y z
N MET A 1 54.77 22.63 37.09
CA MET A 1 53.75 23.58 36.67
C MET A 1 53.31 23.38 35.21
N PHE A 2 54.20 22.95 34.32
CA PHE A 2 53.98 22.72 32.90
C PHE A 2 53.01 21.54 32.59
N ALA A 3 53.11 20.41 33.30
CA ALA A 3 52.30 19.23 33.07
C ALA A 3 50.79 19.47 33.24
N LYS A 4 50.39 20.26 34.26
CA LYS A 4 48.96 20.62 34.48
C LYS A 4 48.42 21.50 33.35
N LYS A 5 49.21 22.38 32.77
CA LYS A 5 48.79 23.22 31.63
C LYS A 5 48.58 22.41 30.35
N ILE A 6 49.44 21.43 30.09
CA ILE A 6 49.32 20.51 28.95
C ILE A 6 48.06 19.66 29.08
N LEU A 7 47.77 19.16 30.28
CA LEU A 7 46.61 18.33 30.57
C LEU A 7 45.28 19.12 30.39
N ILE A 8 45.23 20.36 30.85
CA ILE A 8 44.10 21.26 30.66
C ILE A 8 43.90 21.58 29.17
N LEU A 9 45.01 21.85 28.45
CA LEU A 9 44.95 22.15 27.01
C LEU A 9 44.41 20.96 26.21
N SER A 10 44.86 19.74 26.48
CA SER A 10 44.37 18.52 25.79
C SER A 10 42.90 18.26 26.10
N LEU A 11 42.43 18.53 27.32
CA LEU A 11 41.03 18.39 27.70
C LEU A 11 40.16 19.42 26.96
N LEU A 12 40.60 20.65 26.83
CA LEU A 12 39.91 21.70 26.08
C LEU A 12 39.80 21.36 24.60
N VAL A 13 40.88 20.86 23.98
CA VAL A 13 40.89 20.44 22.58
C VAL A 13 39.93 19.27 22.35
N SER A 14 39.93 18.29 23.27
CA SER A 14 38.97 17.16 23.21
C SER A 14 37.53 17.64 23.35
N LEU A 15 37.25 18.53 24.28
CA LEU A 15 35.91 19.06 24.52
C LEU A 15 35.38 19.86 23.31
N THR A 16 36.23 20.71 22.71
CA THR A 16 35.84 21.46 21.51
C THR A 16 35.60 20.54 20.32
N GLY A 17 36.37 19.47 20.15
CA GLY A 17 36.16 18.46 19.13
C GLY A 17 34.82 17.76 19.26
N HIS A 18 34.44 17.36 20.48
CA HIS A 18 33.14 16.74 20.74
C HIS A 18 31.95 17.69 20.52
N LEU A 19 32.11 18.97 20.96
CA LEU A 19 31.08 19.97 20.69
C LEU A 19 30.90 20.27 19.21
N LEU A 20 32.00 20.29 18.45
CA LEU A 20 31.97 20.49 17.00
C LEU A 20 31.29 19.30 16.29
N MET A 21 31.58 18.08 16.73
CA MET A 21 30.97 16.88 16.20
C MET A 21 29.44 16.81 16.49
N LEU A 22 29.02 17.19 17.71
CA LEU A 22 27.61 17.29 18.06
C LEU A 22 26.89 18.40 17.28
N SER A 23 27.57 19.53 17.03
CA SER A 23 27.02 20.60 16.22
C SER A 23 26.84 20.17 14.74
N LEU A 24 27.84 19.44 14.20
CA LEU A 24 27.80 18.91 12.85
C LEU A 24 26.69 17.84 12.70
N ALA A 25 26.53 16.99 13.71
CA ALA A 25 25.44 15.99 13.73
C ALA A 25 24.05 16.66 13.70
N ARG A 26 23.86 17.76 14.44
CA ARG A 26 22.64 18.57 14.38
C ARG A 26 22.42 19.22 13.00
N LEU A 27 23.50 19.66 12.34
CA LEU A 27 23.40 20.26 11.00
C LEU A 27 23.04 19.22 9.94
N ILE A 28 23.50 17.98 10.11
CA ILE A 28 23.17 16.84 9.23
C ILE A 28 21.72 16.44 9.47
N ASP A 29 21.24 16.42 10.71
CA ASP A 29 19.87 16.11 11.07
C ASP A 29 18.88 17.20 10.58
N MET A 30 19.31 18.46 10.51
CA MET A 30 18.53 19.55 9.91
C MET A 30 18.60 19.57 8.37
N ARG A 31 19.59 18.89 7.74
CA ARG A 31 19.71 18.75 6.28
C ARG A 31 19.25 17.39 5.77
N GLY A 32 19.21 16.38 6.65
CA GLY A 32 18.48 15.15 6.41
C GLY A 32 17.03 15.53 6.38
N GLY A 33 16.49 15.63 5.15
CA GLY A 33 15.20 16.19 4.87
C GLY A 33 14.16 15.79 5.90
N SER A 34 13.35 16.73 6.26
CA SER A 34 12.00 16.46 6.67
C SER A 34 11.41 15.49 5.63
N GLU A 35 11.65 14.19 5.78
CA GLU A 35 10.63 13.21 5.49
C GLU A 35 9.49 13.59 6.44
N ARG A 36 8.72 14.58 6.00
CA ARG A 36 7.36 14.68 6.47
C ARG A 36 6.76 13.35 6.05
N GLU A 37 6.76 12.41 6.98
CA GLU A 37 5.79 11.34 6.96
C GLU A 37 4.46 12.05 6.79
N GLY A 38 4.04 12.17 5.53
CA GLY A 38 2.66 12.43 5.23
C GLY A 38 1.95 11.28 5.92
N VAL A 39 1.36 11.55 7.07
CA VAL A 39 0.44 10.62 7.72
C VAL A 39 -0.64 10.40 6.67
N LEU A 40 -0.42 9.37 5.87
CA LEU A 40 -1.41 8.87 4.94
C LEU A 40 -2.52 8.32 5.83
N ILE A 41 -3.47 9.18 6.17
CA ILE A 41 -4.73 8.72 6.76
C ILE A 41 -5.42 7.99 5.63
N VAL A 42 -5.19 6.68 5.57
CA VAL A 42 -5.99 5.78 4.73
C VAL A 42 -7.35 5.69 5.40
N ASP A 43 -8.17 6.72 5.21
CA ASP A 43 -9.60 6.64 5.50
C ASP A 43 -10.24 5.88 4.35
N LEU A 44 -10.25 4.57 4.47
CA LEU A 44 -10.94 3.67 3.57
C LEU A 44 -12.44 3.78 3.86
N LYS A 45 -13.02 4.93 3.49
CA LYS A 45 -14.48 5.08 3.47
C LYS A 45 -15.06 4.11 2.47
N GLU A 46 -16.04 3.34 2.93
CA GLU A 46 -16.92 2.57 2.07
C GLU A 46 -17.44 3.45 0.93
N PRO A 47 -17.41 2.97 -0.32
CA PRO A 47 -18.09 3.65 -1.40
C PRO A 47 -19.57 3.69 -1.05
N ARG A 48 -20.08 4.88 -0.68
CA ARG A 48 -21.53 5.09 -0.63
C ARG A 48 -22.04 4.90 -2.06
N LEU A 49 -22.66 3.77 -2.28
CA LEU A 49 -23.55 3.56 -3.41
C LEU A 49 -24.64 4.62 -3.31
N ASP A 50 -24.47 5.73 -4.02
CA ASP A 50 -25.54 6.70 -4.25
C ASP A 50 -26.68 6.00 -4.94
N LYS A 51 -27.69 5.69 -4.16
CA LYS A 51 -28.94 5.04 -4.54
C LYS A 51 -29.85 6.00 -5.30
N ASN A 52 -29.30 6.76 -6.27
CA ASN A 52 -30.16 7.63 -7.08
C ASN A 52 -29.53 7.92 -8.45
N ARG A 53 -29.48 6.90 -9.29
CA ARG A 53 -29.47 7.10 -10.73
C ARG A 53 -30.22 5.94 -11.41
N GLU A 54 -31.55 5.95 -11.26
CA GLU A 54 -32.41 5.23 -12.18
C GLU A 54 -32.35 5.94 -13.53
N GLU A 55 -31.57 5.43 -14.44
CA GLU A 55 -31.86 5.60 -15.86
C GLU A 55 -31.74 4.24 -16.56
N LYS A 56 -32.92 3.82 -16.96
CA LYS A 56 -33.23 2.63 -17.72
C LYS A 56 -32.36 2.53 -18.97
N LYS A 57 -31.44 1.57 -19.01
CA LYS A 57 -31.08 0.91 -20.26
C LYS A 57 -31.28 -0.58 -20.10
N LYS A 58 -32.37 -1.07 -20.66
CA LYS A 58 -32.64 -2.49 -20.86
C LYS A 58 -31.52 -3.09 -21.71
N VAL A 59 -30.58 -3.78 -21.05
CA VAL A 59 -29.70 -4.73 -21.74
C VAL A 59 -30.29 -6.10 -21.48
N LYS A 60 -30.78 -6.75 -22.56
CA LYS A 60 -31.27 -8.14 -22.53
C LYS A 60 -30.16 -9.04 -21.99
N PRO A 61 -30.47 -10.05 -21.17
CA PRO A 61 -29.49 -11.03 -20.77
C PRO A 61 -29.13 -11.88 -22.00
N VAL A 62 -27.88 -11.77 -22.43
CA VAL A 62 -27.31 -12.72 -23.36
C VAL A 62 -26.96 -13.96 -22.56
N GLN A 63 -27.87 -14.90 -22.63
CA GLN A 63 -27.72 -16.25 -22.12
C GLN A 63 -26.86 -17.01 -23.14
N SER A 64 -25.52 -16.87 -23.01
CA SER A 64 -24.64 -17.77 -23.76
C SER A 64 -24.50 -19.07 -22.98
N ARG A 65 -25.36 -19.99 -23.40
CA ARG A 65 -25.29 -21.41 -23.12
C ARG A 65 -23.98 -21.94 -23.73
N ILE A 66 -23.01 -22.18 -22.89
CA ILE A 66 -21.86 -23.04 -23.22
C ILE A 66 -22.07 -24.32 -22.41
N GLU A 67 -22.75 -25.26 -23.02
CA GLU A 67 -22.66 -26.68 -22.66
C GLU A 67 -21.34 -27.19 -23.22
N GLY A 68 -20.50 -27.77 -22.39
CA GLY A 68 -19.35 -28.51 -22.85
C GLY A 68 -18.29 -28.70 -21.75
N GLU A 69 -18.31 -29.92 -21.22
CA GLU A 69 -17.24 -30.58 -20.45
C GLU A 69 -17.16 -30.33 -18.95
N THR A 70 -17.78 -31.25 -18.25
CA THR A 70 -17.57 -31.63 -16.85
C THR A 70 -16.10 -32.00 -16.60
N ASN A 71 -15.30 -30.99 -16.27
CA ASN A 71 -14.08 -31.24 -15.51
C ASN A 71 -14.34 -30.76 -14.07
N ASN A 72 -14.54 -31.71 -13.17
CA ASN A 72 -14.91 -31.54 -11.77
C ASN A 72 -13.77 -30.93 -10.92
N ASN A 73 -13.08 -29.92 -11.43
CA ASN A 73 -12.16 -29.09 -10.69
C ASN A 73 -12.77 -27.70 -10.52
N LYS A 74 -13.85 -27.62 -9.72
CA LYS A 74 -14.48 -26.36 -9.35
C LYS A 74 -13.45 -25.54 -8.59
N TYR A 75 -12.73 -24.68 -9.29
CA TYR A 75 -11.90 -23.66 -8.68
C TYR A 75 -12.82 -22.75 -7.86
N LEU A 76 -12.82 -22.96 -6.55
CA LEU A 76 -13.58 -22.10 -5.66
C LEU A 76 -12.81 -20.78 -5.56
N GLU A 77 -13.41 -19.71 -6.09
CA GLU A 77 -12.89 -18.36 -6.05
C GLU A 77 -13.91 -17.43 -5.39
N GLU A 78 -13.44 -16.55 -4.56
CA GLU A 78 -14.24 -15.48 -3.98
C GLU A 78 -13.58 -14.13 -4.23
N THR A 79 -14.40 -13.07 -4.30
CA THR A 79 -13.92 -11.68 -4.43
C THR A 79 -14.35 -10.92 -3.19
N VAL A 80 -13.37 -10.29 -2.54
CA VAL A 80 -13.56 -9.50 -1.33
C VAL A 80 -12.87 -8.15 -1.45
N GLU A 81 -13.35 -7.16 -0.73
CA GLU A 81 -12.66 -5.89 -0.55
C GLU A 81 -11.56 -6.04 0.51
N LEU A 82 -10.42 -5.36 0.33
CA LEU A 82 -9.32 -5.40 1.30
C LEU A 82 -9.75 -4.90 2.68
N THR A 83 -10.78 -4.07 2.74
CA THR A 83 -11.39 -3.51 3.95
C THR A 83 -12.60 -4.27 4.46
N SER A 84 -12.90 -5.43 3.88
CA SER A 84 -14.06 -6.24 4.28
C SER A 84 -14.01 -6.59 5.77
N ASN A 85 -15.17 -6.47 6.41
CA ASN A 85 -15.39 -6.89 7.80
C ASN A 85 -15.91 -8.32 7.93
N ASP A 86 -15.91 -9.11 6.84
CA ASP A 86 -16.29 -10.53 6.89
C ASP A 86 -15.34 -11.28 7.84
N GLU A 87 -15.90 -11.84 8.91
CA GLU A 87 -15.14 -12.54 9.97
C GLU A 87 -14.27 -13.67 9.42
N ARG A 88 -14.66 -14.29 8.31
CA ARG A 88 -13.88 -15.35 7.64
C ARG A 88 -12.53 -14.83 7.13
N TYR A 89 -12.49 -13.61 6.63
CA TYR A 89 -11.33 -13.04 5.92
C TYR A 89 -10.60 -11.95 6.69
N ILE A 90 -11.24 -11.28 7.66
CA ILE A 90 -10.72 -10.07 8.31
C ILE A 90 -9.30 -10.22 8.84
N SER A 91 -8.96 -11.34 9.47
CA SER A 91 -7.62 -11.56 10.03
C SER A 91 -6.55 -11.71 8.95
N TYR A 92 -6.89 -12.35 7.83
CA TYR A 92 -6.01 -12.52 6.69
C TYR A 92 -5.86 -11.21 5.90
N LEU A 93 -6.97 -10.54 5.61
CA LEU A 93 -6.97 -9.24 4.90
C LEU A 93 -6.20 -8.17 5.66
N ARG A 94 -6.29 -8.15 6.99
CA ARG A 94 -5.53 -7.24 7.85
C ARG A 94 -4.01 -7.41 7.69
N LYS A 95 -3.53 -8.65 7.56
CA LYS A 95 -2.10 -8.92 7.30
C LYS A 95 -1.67 -8.41 5.93
N ILE A 96 -2.49 -8.66 4.90
CA ILE A 96 -2.25 -8.18 3.53
C ILE A 96 -2.22 -6.65 3.51
N LYS A 97 -3.23 -6.01 4.10
CA LYS A 97 -3.34 -4.56 4.21
C LYS A 97 -2.09 -3.98 4.84
N LYS A 98 -1.70 -4.45 6.02
CA LYS A 98 -0.49 -4.00 6.73
C LYS A 98 0.77 -4.15 5.89
N LYS A 99 0.90 -5.23 5.13
CA LYS A 99 2.06 -5.48 4.27
C LYS A 99 2.12 -4.53 3.08
N ILE A 100 0.97 -4.24 2.47
CA ILE A 100 0.87 -3.26 1.38
C ILE A 100 1.12 -1.85 1.91
N GLU A 101 0.50 -1.46 3.02
CA GLU A 101 0.66 -0.13 3.63
C GLU A 101 2.11 0.17 4.02
N TYR A 102 2.85 -0.83 4.47
CA TYR A 102 4.27 -0.67 4.80
C TYR A 102 5.14 -0.31 3.60
N ILE A 103 4.76 -0.76 2.40
CA ILE A 103 5.53 -0.55 1.16
C ILE A 103 4.99 0.65 0.36
N TRP A 104 3.68 0.90 0.50
CA TRP A 104 3.01 1.91 -0.28
C TRP A 104 3.46 3.32 0.10
N THR A 105 3.95 4.03 -0.90
CA THR A 105 4.41 5.41 -0.76
C THR A 105 3.80 6.27 -1.87
N TYR A 106 3.72 7.57 -1.63
CA TYR A 106 3.33 8.51 -2.67
C TYR A 106 4.44 8.59 -3.72
N PRO A 107 4.17 8.34 -5.01
CA PRO A 107 5.20 8.44 -6.02
C PRO A 107 5.76 9.87 -6.10
N GLN A 108 7.06 10.04 -5.94
CA GLN A 108 7.70 11.35 -5.84
C GLN A 108 7.32 12.29 -7.00
N LYS A 109 7.36 11.79 -8.24
CA LYS A 109 6.97 12.60 -9.43
C LYS A 109 5.50 13.02 -9.40
N ALA A 110 4.61 12.19 -8.84
CA ALA A 110 3.20 12.55 -8.69
C ALA A 110 3.01 13.62 -7.62
N TYR A 111 3.76 13.52 -6.52
CA TYR A 111 3.77 14.50 -5.44
C TYR A 111 4.25 15.87 -5.94
N GLU A 112 5.37 15.92 -6.66
CA GLU A 112 5.92 17.15 -7.28
C GLU A 112 4.94 17.80 -8.26
N GLN A 113 4.17 16.99 -8.98
CA GLN A 113 3.14 17.44 -9.90
C GLN A 113 1.78 17.69 -9.23
N LYS A 114 1.69 17.60 -7.92
CA LYS A 114 0.45 17.76 -7.14
C LYS A 114 -0.72 16.93 -7.68
N LYS A 115 -0.44 15.67 -8.09
CA LYS A 115 -1.46 14.75 -8.60
C LYS A 115 -2.14 14.04 -7.45
N GLU A 116 -3.44 14.19 -7.34
CA GLU A 116 -4.28 13.48 -6.37
C GLU A 116 -5.26 12.55 -7.09
N GLY A 117 -5.83 11.61 -6.37
CA GLY A 117 -6.84 10.72 -6.93
C GLY A 117 -6.94 9.39 -6.19
N ILE A 118 -7.86 8.57 -6.65
CA ILE A 118 -8.15 7.26 -6.08
C ILE A 118 -7.91 6.21 -7.17
N ALA A 119 -6.98 5.29 -6.93
CA ALA A 119 -6.75 4.14 -7.78
C ALA A 119 -7.36 2.89 -7.13
N VAL A 120 -8.15 2.11 -7.88
CA VAL A 120 -8.67 0.83 -7.40
C VAL A 120 -7.97 -0.29 -8.15
N VAL A 121 -7.31 -1.17 -7.39
CA VAL A 121 -6.53 -2.30 -7.91
C VAL A 121 -7.24 -3.59 -7.53
N LYS A 122 -7.47 -4.46 -8.51
CA LYS A 122 -7.88 -5.85 -8.29
C LYS A 122 -6.68 -6.76 -8.48
N PHE A 123 -6.45 -7.64 -7.53
CA PHE A 123 -5.40 -8.66 -7.59
C PHE A 123 -5.88 -9.97 -6.98
N SER A 124 -5.22 -11.05 -7.32
CA SER A 124 -5.61 -12.38 -6.86
C SER A 124 -4.45 -13.07 -6.18
N ILE A 125 -4.74 -13.75 -5.09
CA ILE A 125 -3.78 -14.57 -4.35
C ILE A 125 -4.20 -16.02 -4.47
N THR A 126 -3.28 -16.86 -4.91
CA THR A 126 -3.50 -18.32 -5.01
C THR A 126 -3.47 -18.96 -3.63
N LYS A 127 -3.91 -20.22 -3.56
CA LYS A 127 -3.85 -21.02 -2.32
C LYS A 127 -2.44 -21.03 -1.69
N SER A 128 -1.38 -21.02 -2.51
CA SER A 128 0.01 -21.01 -2.04
C SER A 128 0.53 -19.63 -1.63
N GLY A 129 -0.25 -18.55 -1.78
CA GLY A 129 0.19 -17.18 -1.49
C GLY A 129 0.83 -16.47 -2.70
N ALA A 130 0.87 -17.09 -3.86
CA ALA A 130 1.40 -16.46 -5.07
C ALA A 130 0.45 -15.37 -5.57
N LEU A 131 1.01 -14.21 -5.90
CA LEU A 131 0.27 -13.10 -6.51
C LEU A 131 0.09 -13.37 -8.01
N LEU A 132 -1.13 -13.23 -8.49
CA LEU A 132 -1.41 -13.11 -9.91
C LEU A 132 -1.41 -11.64 -10.32
N GLU A 133 -1.26 -11.39 -11.64
CA GLU A 133 -1.09 -10.05 -12.19
C GLU A 133 -2.17 -9.07 -11.66
N PRO A 134 -1.78 -7.99 -10.96
CA PRO A 134 -2.70 -6.96 -10.50
C PRO A 134 -3.17 -6.10 -11.68
N VAL A 135 -4.44 -5.71 -11.66
CA VAL A 135 -5.04 -4.85 -12.69
C VAL A 135 -5.71 -3.63 -12.07
N ILE A 136 -5.64 -2.50 -12.75
CA ILE A 136 -6.40 -1.29 -12.39
C ILE A 136 -7.85 -1.49 -12.81
N VAL A 137 -8.77 -1.40 -11.86
CA VAL A 137 -10.22 -1.43 -12.08
C VAL A 137 -10.77 -0.02 -12.25
N ILE A 138 -10.27 0.91 -11.42
CA ILE A 138 -10.59 2.34 -11.52
C ILE A 138 -9.28 3.11 -11.49
N SER A 139 -9.02 3.90 -12.53
CA SER A 139 -7.83 4.75 -12.61
C SER A 139 -8.00 6.00 -11.76
N SER A 140 -6.93 6.42 -11.09
CA SER A 140 -6.84 7.70 -10.38
C SER A 140 -6.84 8.93 -11.31
N GLY A 141 -6.79 8.72 -12.64
CA GLY A 141 -6.55 9.77 -13.62
C GLY A 141 -5.06 10.10 -13.83
N SER A 142 -4.17 9.45 -13.08
CA SER A 142 -2.72 9.65 -13.19
C SER A 142 -2.00 8.31 -13.31
N LYS A 143 -1.32 8.09 -14.44
CA LYS A 143 -0.49 6.88 -14.64
C LYS A 143 0.59 6.70 -13.56
N LEU A 144 1.06 7.78 -12.96
CA LEU A 144 2.05 7.74 -11.88
C LEU A 144 1.45 7.14 -10.60
N LEU A 145 0.24 7.57 -10.23
CA LEU A 145 -0.47 7.07 -9.05
C LEU A 145 -0.92 5.63 -9.28
N ASP A 146 -1.50 5.34 -10.44
CA ASP A 146 -1.93 3.98 -10.80
C ASP A 146 -0.74 3.01 -10.77
N GLY A 147 0.40 3.42 -11.36
CA GLY A 147 1.64 2.64 -11.30
C GLY A 147 2.17 2.43 -9.88
N GLY A 148 2.06 3.46 -9.03
CA GLY A 148 2.41 3.38 -7.61
C GLY A 148 1.56 2.35 -6.85
N ALA A 149 0.24 2.36 -7.07
CA ALA A 149 -0.68 1.42 -6.44
C ALA A 149 -0.40 -0.04 -6.88
N VAL A 150 -0.26 -0.29 -8.17
CA VAL A 150 0.10 -1.62 -8.71
C VAL A 150 1.47 -2.05 -8.22
N GLY A 151 2.44 -1.13 -8.20
CA GLY A 151 3.79 -1.38 -7.69
C GLY A 151 3.80 -1.81 -6.22
N ALA A 152 3.00 -1.16 -5.37
CA ALA A 152 2.88 -1.51 -3.95
C ALA A 152 2.36 -2.95 -3.78
N VAL A 153 1.31 -3.33 -4.51
CA VAL A 153 0.76 -4.70 -4.49
C VAL A 153 1.79 -5.72 -4.95
N LYS A 154 2.54 -5.44 -6.02
CA LYS A 154 3.59 -6.34 -6.54
C LYS A 154 4.76 -6.47 -5.57
N SER A 155 5.21 -5.37 -4.98
CA SER A 155 6.35 -5.37 -4.06
C SER A 155 6.01 -5.99 -2.70
N ALA A 156 4.73 -6.03 -2.33
CA ALA A 156 4.26 -6.72 -1.13
C ALA A 156 4.23 -8.25 -1.27
N ALA A 157 4.35 -8.79 -2.48
CA ALA A 157 4.43 -10.24 -2.71
C ALA A 157 5.82 -10.81 -2.25
N PRO A 158 5.91 -12.11 -1.90
CA PRO A 158 4.81 -13.07 -1.80
C PRO A 158 3.92 -12.82 -0.58
N TYR A 159 2.65 -13.18 -0.69
CA TYR A 159 1.70 -13.14 0.42
C TYR A 159 1.69 -14.45 1.21
N ASP A 160 1.04 -14.46 2.38
CA ASP A 160 0.80 -15.70 3.09
C ASP A 160 -0.12 -16.61 2.28
N SER A 161 0.04 -17.93 2.44
CA SER A 161 -0.89 -18.90 1.86
C SER A 161 -2.31 -18.71 2.40
N LEU A 162 -3.31 -19.01 1.58
CA LEU A 162 -4.70 -18.94 2.04
C LEU A 162 -4.93 -19.95 3.17
N PRO A 163 -5.58 -19.52 4.28
CA PRO A 163 -5.95 -20.42 5.34
C PRO A 163 -6.79 -21.60 4.83
N PRO A 164 -6.53 -22.84 5.27
CA PRO A 164 -7.25 -24.02 4.76
C PRO A 164 -8.78 -23.94 4.92
N HIS A 165 -9.26 -23.26 5.96
CA HIS A 165 -10.70 -23.13 6.23
C HIS A 165 -11.42 -22.22 5.21
N PHE A 166 -10.71 -21.43 4.38
CA PHE A 166 -11.34 -20.70 3.29
C PHE A 166 -11.86 -21.64 2.20
N ASN A 167 -11.26 -22.81 2.07
CA ASN A 167 -11.60 -23.78 1.03
C ASN A 167 -11.60 -23.18 -0.39
N LEU A 168 -10.67 -22.23 -0.64
CA LEU A 168 -10.52 -21.53 -1.91
C LEU A 168 -9.24 -21.97 -2.62
N SER A 169 -9.27 -22.00 -3.93
CA SER A 169 -8.08 -22.09 -4.78
C SER A 169 -7.49 -20.70 -5.06
N ARG A 170 -8.31 -19.66 -4.99
CA ARG A 170 -7.92 -18.28 -5.23
C ARG A 170 -8.82 -17.32 -4.46
N LEU A 171 -8.22 -16.28 -3.91
CA LEU A 171 -8.94 -15.13 -3.34
C LEU A 171 -8.64 -13.90 -4.20
N ASN A 172 -9.68 -13.30 -4.75
CA ASN A 172 -9.60 -12.04 -5.49
C ASN A 172 -9.84 -10.89 -4.50
N ILE A 173 -8.95 -9.91 -4.49
CA ILE A 173 -9.00 -8.78 -3.55
C ILE A 173 -9.09 -7.49 -4.35
N VAL A 174 -10.00 -6.62 -3.94
CA VAL A 174 -10.15 -5.26 -4.46
C VAL A 174 -9.64 -4.29 -3.40
N ALA A 175 -8.65 -3.48 -3.75
CA ALA A 175 -8.02 -2.51 -2.85
C ALA A 175 -8.09 -1.10 -3.44
N GLU A 176 -8.50 -0.15 -2.61
CA GLU A 176 -8.54 1.27 -2.93
C GLU A 176 -7.27 1.95 -2.40
N PHE A 177 -6.61 2.75 -3.24
CA PHE A 177 -5.43 3.55 -2.93
C PHE A 177 -5.77 5.02 -3.09
N GLN A 178 -5.91 5.72 -1.98
CA GLN A 178 -6.27 7.12 -1.98
C GLN A 178 -5.02 7.99 -1.80
N TYR A 179 -4.72 8.82 -2.81
CA TYR A 179 -3.62 9.76 -2.80
C TYR A 179 -4.15 11.17 -2.57
N ARG A 180 -3.80 11.75 -1.41
CA ARG A 180 -4.13 13.15 -1.05
C ARG A 180 -2.88 13.86 -0.60
N LEU A 181 -2.80 15.14 -0.89
CA LEU A 181 -1.76 16.02 -0.35
C LEU A 181 -2.26 16.58 0.98
N SER A 182 -1.45 16.49 2.03
CA SER A 182 -1.72 17.22 3.27
C SER A 182 -1.36 18.69 3.05
N GLU A 183 -2.29 19.61 3.30
CA GLU A 183 -2.02 21.04 3.39
C GLU A 183 -1.10 21.37 4.57
#